data_faab672a2fd97b5a5068d424766d2f93
#
_entry.id   faab672a2fd97b5a5068d424766d2f93
#
_cell.length_a   1.000
_cell.length_b   1.000
_cell.length_c   1.000
_cell.angle_alpha   90.00
_cell.angle_beta   90.00
_cell.angle_gamma   90.00
#
_symmetry.space_group_name_H-M   'P 1'
#
loop_
_entity.id
_entity.type
_entity.pdbx_description
1 polymer ?
#
loop_
_entity_poly.entity_id
_entity_poly.type
_entity_poly.pdbx_seq_one_letter_code
_entity_poly.pdbx_strand_id
1 'polypeptide(L)'
;MRGWNWGKAEFGKAELTFNVQNRPAFEVPYTEISNTNLAGRNEIAVEFAVNEDGKATNGHGGKGNKASAGKDQLVEMRFYIPGTTTRKEAEGEDAGSDADEEEKNAVNLFYDTLIEKAEIGETAGDTIATFLDVLHLTPRGRFDIDMYDGSFRLRGKTYDYKIQYEAIKKFMVLPKPDELHFMLCIGLDPPLRQGQTRYPFVVMQFKKDEEVTLDLNITQEELDGRYKGKLESHYEQPLHQVVSYIFRGLANKKVTTPAKDFQT
;
A
#
# COMPACT_ATOMS: atom_id res chain seq x y z
N MET A 1 -15.42 -22.70 25.76
CA MET A 1 -14.02 -22.58 25.38
C MET A 1 -13.39 -21.50 26.26
N ARG A 2 -12.23 -21.74 26.83
CA ARG A 2 -11.45 -20.68 27.47
C ARG A 2 -10.53 -20.09 26.41
N GLY A 3 -10.69 -18.81 26.11
CA GLY A 3 -9.79 -18.09 25.19
C GLY A 3 -8.54 -17.63 25.95
N TRP A 4 -7.40 -17.70 25.31
CA TRP A 4 -6.13 -17.17 25.76
C TRP A 4 -5.73 -16.06 24.79
N ASN A 5 -5.43 -14.88 25.31
CA ASN A 5 -5.07 -13.71 24.51
C ASN A 5 -3.62 -13.25 24.71
N TRP A 6 -2.79 -14.10 25.31
CA TRP A 6 -1.35 -13.88 25.43
C TRP A 6 -0.58 -15.11 24.95
N GLY A 7 0.55 -14.88 24.33
CA GLY A 7 1.37 -15.92 23.78
C GLY A 7 2.64 -15.36 23.15
N LYS A 8 3.27 -16.18 22.34
CA LYS A 8 4.47 -15.81 21.57
C LYS A 8 4.18 -15.94 20.09
N ALA A 9 4.42 -14.86 19.34
CA ALA A 9 4.40 -14.89 17.89
C ALA A 9 5.74 -15.41 17.36
N GLU A 10 5.70 -16.30 16.38
CA GLU A 10 6.86 -16.87 15.71
C GLU A 10 6.68 -16.74 14.20
N PHE A 11 7.69 -16.18 13.51
CA PHE A 11 7.68 -16.01 12.07
C PHE A 11 8.24 -17.25 11.38
N GLY A 12 7.36 -18.06 10.81
CA GLY A 12 7.71 -19.22 9.99
C GLY A 12 8.17 -18.83 8.58
N LYS A 13 8.26 -19.84 7.71
CA LYS A 13 8.57 -19.62 6.29
C LYS A 13 7.37 -19.11 5.49
N ALA A 14 6.17 -19.60 5.79
CA ALA A 14 4.94 -19.31 5.04
C ALA A 14 3.85 -18.64 5.88
N GLU A 15 4.02 -18.61 7.20
CA GLU A 15 2.99 -18.18 8.13
C GLU A 15 3.56 -17.58 9.40
N LEU A 16 2.79 -16.75 10.05
CA LEU A 16 2.97 -16.29 11.41
C LEU A 16 2.20 -17.21 12.34
N THR A 17 2.90 -17.91 13.25
CA THR A 17 2.30 -18.79 14.24
C THR A 17 2.19 -18.10 15.59
N PHE A 18 1.02 -18.11 16.20
CA PHE A 18 0.83 -17.64 17.58
C PHE A 18 0.74 -18.81 18.54
N ASN A 19 1.73 -18.92 19.42
CA ASN A 19 1.88 -20.01 20.37
C ASN A 19 1.40 -19.59 21.76
N VAL A 20 0.57 -20.42 22.38
CA VAL A 20 0.15 -20.31 23.78
C VAL A 20 0.63 -21.55 24.53
N GLN A 21 1.40 -21.37 25.58
CA GLN A 21 2.00 -22.48 26.35
C GLN A 21 2.76 -23.48 25.45
N ASN A 22 3.56 -22.97 24.52
CA ASN A 22 4.33 -23.75 23.54
C ASN A 22 3.48 -24.64 22.60
N ARG A 23 2.24 -24.30 22.39
CA ARG A 23 1.36 -24.97 21.42
C ARG A 23 0.77 -23.94 20.46
N PRO A 24 0.72 -24.22 19.16
CA PRO A 24 0.07 -23.36 18.21
C PRO A 24 -1.39 -23.14 18.61
N ALA A 25 -1.79 -21.88 18.76
CA ALA A 25 -3.16 -21.50 19.01
C ALA A 25 -3.88 -21.14 17.71
N PHE A 26 -3.16 -20.47 16.81
CA PHE A 26 -3.59 -20.19 15.43
C PHE A 26 -2.36 -19.86 14.57
N GLU A 27 -2.57 -19.94 13.26
CA GLU A 27 -1.60 -19.63 12.23
C GLU A 27 -2.21 -18.60 11.25
N VAL A 28 -1.38 -17.70 10.77
CA VAL A 28 -1.76 -16.67 9.82
C VAL A 28 -0.85 -16.82 8.60
N PRO A 29 -1.32 -17.41 7.50
CA PRO A 29 -0.56 -17.48 6.26
C PRO A 29 -0.25 -16.09 5.73
N TYR A 30 0.98 -15.83 5.31
CA TYR A 30 1.37 -14.52 4.78
C TYR A 30 0.59 -14.14 3.53
N THR A 31 0.17 -15.13 2.74
CA THR A 31 -0.65 -14.93 1.54
C THR A 31 -2.06 -14.37 1.82
N GLU A 32 -2.56 -14.52 3.04
CA GLU A 32 -3.85 -13.98 3.46
C GLU A 32 -3.75 -12.54 3.97
N ILE A 33 -2.54 -12.03 4.20
CA ILE A 33 -2.29 -10.68 4.69
C ILE A 33 -2.32 -9.73 3.50
N SER A 34 -3.24 -8.77 3.53
CA SER A 34 -3.32 -7.72 2.52
C SER A 34 -2.50 -6.49 2.89
N ASN A 35 -2.43 -6.18 4.18
CA ASN A 35 -1.70 -5.02 4.67
C ASN A 35 -1.40 -5.15 6.17
N THR A 36 -0.44 -4.35 6.65
CA THR A 36 -0.16 -4.19 8.08
C THR A 36 0.15 -2.73 8.40
N ASN A 37 -0.26 -2.29 9.59
CA ASN A 37 -0.11 -0.90 10.01
C ASN A 37 0.25 -0.83 11.50
N LEU A 38 1.03 0.19 11.87
CA LEU A 38 1.22 0.55 13.27
C LEU A 38 -0.07 1.24 13.77
N ALA A 39 -0.86 0.53 14.58
CA ALA A 39 -2.15 1.01 15.07
C ALA A 39 -2.03 1.86 16.35
N GLY A 40 -0.85 1.86 16.98
CA GLY A 40 -0.53 2.59 18.20
C GLY A 40 0.94 2.43 18.57
N ARG A 41 1.32 2.92 19.75
CA ARG A 41 2.71 2.85 20.21
C ARG A 41 3.24 1.42 20.30
N ASN A 42 2.38 0.47 20.67
CA ASN A 42 2.71 -0.92 20.92
C ASN A 42 1.75 -1.88 20.20
N GLU A 43 1.01 -1.42 19.19
CA GLU A 43 0.01 -2.21 18.49
C GLU A 43 0.28 -2.27 17.00
N ILE A 44 0.12 -3.45 16.44
CA ILE A 44 0.15 -3.70 15.00
C ILE A 44 -1.21 -4.24 14.58
N ALA A 45 -1.81 -3.62 13.57
CA ALA A 45 -2.98 -4.14 12.89
C ALA A 45 -2.55 -4.91 11.66
N VAL A 46 -3.04 -6.12 11.50
CA VAL A 46 -2.87 -6.98 10.34
C VAL A 46 -4.22 -7.07 9.63
N GLU A 47 -4.28 -6.61 8.39
CA GLU A 47 -5.48 -6.63 7.57
C GLU A 47 -5.44 -7.82 6.62
N PHE A 48 -6.57 -8.51 6.50
CA PHE A 48 -6.70 -9.68 5.64
C PHE A 48 -7.35 -9.34 4.31
N ALA A 49 -7.00 -10.10 3.28
CA ALA A 49 -7.66 -10.02 1.99
C ALA A 49 -9.12 -10.49 2.13
N VAL A 50 -10.05 -9.59 1.82
CA VAL A 50 -11.49 -9.88 1.86
C VAL A 50 -11.97 -10.11 0.44
N ASN A 51 -12.47 -11.30 0.14
CA ASN A 51 -13.10 -11.62 -1.13
C ASN A 51 -14.54 -11.14 -1.11
N GLU A 52 -14.86 -10.04 -1.77
CA GLU A 52 -16.21 -9.50 -1.85
C GLU A 52 -17.17 -10.40 -2.65
N ASP A 53 -16.66 -11.28 -3.51
CA ASP A 53 -17.47 -12.08 -4.45
C ASP A 53 -17.53 -13.59 -4.17
N GLY A 54 -17.04 -14.07 -3.04
CA GLY A 54 -17.06 -15.53 -2.76
C GLY A 54 -16.32 -16.40 -3.80
N LYS A 55 -15.49 -15.81 -4.66
CA LYS A 55 -14.59 -16.53 -5.55
C LYS A 55 -13.29 -16.79 -4.83
N ALA A 56 -13.17 -17.98 -4.27
CA ALA A 56 -11.91 -18.52 -3.85
C ALA A 56 -10.97 -18.57 -5.07
N THR A 57 -10.00 -17.66 -5.13
CA THR A 57 -8.83 -17.83 -5.97
C THR A 57 -7.89 -18.75 -5.21
N ASN A 58 -8.06 -20.07 -5.36
CA ASN A 58 -6.94 -20.96 -5.60
C ASN A 58 -7.40 -22.43 -5.67
N GLY A 59 -6.96 -23.02 -6.77
CA GLY A 59 -7.05 -24.32 -7.28
C GLY A 59 -7.09 -25.50 -6.29
N HIS A 60 -8.14 -26.24 -6.41
CA HIS A 60 -8.19 -27.65 -6.73
C HIS A 60 -9.65 -28.02 -6.97
N GLY A 61 -9.91 -28.65 -8.08
CA GLY A 61 -11.24 -28.93 -8.57
C GLY A 61 -12.14 -29.68 -7.59
N GLY A 62 -13.30 -29.09 -7.35
CA GLY A 62 -14.41 -29.69 -6.66
C GLY A 62 -15.69 -29.06 -7.19
N LYS A 63 -16.47 -29.81 -7.95
CA LYS A 63 -17.78 -29.42 -8.47
C LYS A 63 -18.71 -28.98 -7.35
N GLY A 64 -19.26 -27.78 -7.50
CA GLY A 64 -20.63 -27.47 -7.08
C GLY A 64 -20.82 -27.22 -5.59
N ASN A 65 -20.78 -25.93 -5.19
CA ASN A 65 -21.77 -25.51 -4.20
C ASN A 65 -22.13 -24.04 -4.41
N LYS A 66 -23.44 -23.80 -4.45
CA LYS A 66 -24.09 -22.49 -4.53
C LYS A 66 -23.56 -21.57 -3.41
N ALA A 67 -23.32 -20.32 -3.78
CA ALA A 67 -23.20 -19.13 -2.96
C ALA A 67 -23.17 -19.38 -1.44
N SER A 68 -22.01 -19.27 -0.82
CA SER A 68 -21.92 -19.11 0.64
C SER A 68 -22.16 -17.62 0.98
N ALA A 69 -23.40 -17.17 0.72
CA ALA A 69 -23.87 -15.94 1.33
C ALA A 69 -23.92 -16.16 2.84
N GLY A 70 -23.09 -15.45 3.62
CA GLY A 70 -23.21 -15.39 5.06
C GLY A 70 -22.12 -16.10 5.88
N LYS A 71 -20.92 -16.31 5.36
CA LYS A 71 -19.77 -16.66 6.23
C LYS A 71 -19.13 -15.39 6.77
N ASP A 72 -18.96 -15.34 8.09
CA ASP A 72 -18.16 -14.29 8.72
C ASP A 72 -16.71 -14.38 8.24
N GLN A 73 -16.09 -13.24 8.01
CA GLN A 73 -14.71 -13.14 7.55
C GLN A 73 -13.91 -12.33 8.57
N LEU A 74 -12.71 -12.82 8.90
CA LEU A 74 -11.78 -12.05 9.69
C LEU A 74 -11.15 -10.98 8.80
N VAL A 75 -11.40 -9.73 9.13
CA VAL A 75 -11.00 -8.57 8.35
C VAL A 75 -9.73 -7.94 8.86
N GLU A 76 -9.55 -7.95 10.18
CA GLU A 76 -8.42 -7.34 10.88
C GLU A 76 -8.12 -8.09 12.17
N MET A 77 -6.85 -8.25 12.48
CA MET A 77 -6.35 -8.75 13.77
C MET A 77 -5.34 -7.76 14.32
N ARG A 78 -5.31 -7.59 15.64
CA ARG A 78 -4.34 -6.70 16.28
C ARG A 78 -3.47 -7.48 17.27
N PHE A 79 -2.17 -7.19 17.21
CA PHE A 79 -1.18 -7.66 18.15
C PHE A 79 -0.72 -6.50 19.03
N TYR A 80 -0.81 -6.67 20.34
CA TYR A 80 -0.17 -5.79 21.30
C TYR A 80 1.20 -6.38 21.64
N ILE A 81 2.27 -5.61 21.39
CA ILE A 81 3.66 -6.05 21.57
C ILE A 81 4.30 -5.17 22.63
N PRO A 82 4.41 -5.65 23.88
CA PRO A 82 5.07 -4.88 24.93
C PRO A 82 6.58 -4.97 24.82
N GLY A 83 7.26 -3.91 25.24
CA GLY A 83 8.69 -3.92 25.50
C GLY A 83 9.56 -3.34 24.38
N THR A 84 10.84 -3.21 24.74
CA THR A 84 11.95 -2.88 23.86
C THR A 84 12.83 -4.12 23.71
N THR A 85 13.26 -4.44 22.50
CA THR A 85 14.25 -5.49 22.26
C THR A 85 15.59 -4.85 21.92
N THR A 86 16.59 -5.15 22.72
CA THR A 86 17.99 -5.03 22.25
C THR A 86 18.27 -6.20 21.33
N ARG A 87 18.71 -5.93 20.11
CA ARG A 87 19.16 -6.96 19.17
C ARG A 87 20.36 -7.65 19.81
N LYS A 88 20.23 -8.90 20.23
CA LYS A 88 21.40 -9.75 20.49
C LYS A 88 22.00 -10.07 19.14
N GLU A 89 23.07 -9.38 18.79
CA GLU A 89 23.91 -9.79 17.68
C GLU A 89 24.55 -11.13 17.99
N ALA A 90 24.56 -12.01 16.99
CA ALA A 90 25.41 -13.19 17.01
C ALA A 90 26.87 -12.75 17.14
N GLU A 91 27.58 -13.42 18.03
CA GLU A 91 28.96 -13.17 18.39
C GLU A 91 29.88 -13.03 17.17
N GLY A 92 30.57 -11.90 17.09
CA GLY A 92 31.67 -11.65 16.20
C GLY A 92 32.34 -10.35 16.63
N GLU A 93 33.51 -10.49 17.26
CA GLU A 93 34.37 -9.44 17.78
C GLU A 93 34.73 -8.41 16.71
N ASP A 94 34.45 -7.11 16.89
CA ASP A 94 35.50 -6.09 17.01
C ASP A 94 34.90 -4.75 17.46
N ALA A 95 35.59 -4.08 18.34
CA ALA A 95 35.19 -2.86 19.01
C ALA A 95 35.53 -1.65 18.16
N GLY A 96 34.65 -0.66 18.16
CA GLY A 96 35.00 0.69 17.70
C GLY A 96 33.81 1.64 17.50
N SER A 97 33.60 2.49 18.52
CA SER A 97 33.08 3.88 18.47
C SER A 97 31.62 4.14 18.14
N ASP A 98 30.92 4.68 19.12
CA ASP A 98 29.85 5.72 19.07
C ASP A 98 29.06 5.79 17.76
N ALA A 99 28.03 4.98 17.68
CA ALA A 99 26.87 5.20 16.84
C ALA A 99 25.65 4.97 17.72
N ASP A 100 24.75 5.93 17.75
CA ASP A 100 23.46 5.90 18.41
C ASP A 100 22.79 4.53 18.19
N GLU A 101 22.85 3.66 19.19
CA GLU A 101 22.02 2.48 19.26
C GLU A 101 20.57 2.97 19.36
N GLU A 102 19.93 3.18 18.24
CA GLU A 102 18.47 3.33 18.19
C GLU A 102 17.87 2.08 18.83
N GLU A 103 17.38 2.21 20.06
CA GLU A 103 16.54 1.22 20.71
C GLU A 103 15.33 0.95 19.79
N LYS A 104 15.47 0.00 18.87
CA LYS A 104 14.35 -0.40 18.03
C LYS A 104 13.27 -1.00 18.93
N ASN A 105 12.16 -0.31 19.03
CA ASN A 105 11.00 -0.78 19.75
C ASN A 105 10.59 -2.16 19.19
N ALA A 106 10.26 -3.12 20.07
CA ALA A 106 9.85 -4.47 19.69
C ALA A 106 8.71 -4.48 18.66
N VAL A 107 7.84 -3.49 18.70
CA VAL A 107 6.74 -3.35 17.74
C VAL A 107 7.25 -3.02 16.33
N ASN A 108 8.29 -2.20 16.20
CA ASN A 108 8.86 -1.85 14.91
C ASN A 108 9.59 -3.07 14.30
N LEU A 109 10.33 -3.82 15.12
CA LEU A 109 10.98 -5.04 14.65
C LEU A 109 9.96 -6.08 14.17
N PHE A 110 8.87 -6.25 14.91
CA PHE A 110 7.78 -7.15 14.49
C PHE A 110 7.14 -6.67 13.18
N TYR A 111 6.89 -5.37 13.07
CA TYR A 111 6.31 -4.75 11.87
C TYR A 111 7.21 -4.94 10.65
N ASP A 112 8.49 -4.62 10.76
CA ASP A 112 9.47 -4.77 9.69
C ASP A 112 9.57 -6.23 9.23
N THR A 113 9.63 -7.18 10.20
CA THR A 113 9.69 -8.61 9.90
C THR A 113 8.41 -9.10 9.21
N LEU A 114 7.25 -8.60 9.62
CA LEU A 114 5.97 -8.98 9.01
C LEU A 114 5.86 -8.47 7.57
N ILE A 115 6.26 -7.22 7.31
CA ILE A 115 6.30 -6.64 5.96
C ILE A 115 7.21 -7.47 5.06
N GLU A 116 8.42 -7.77 5.52
CA GLU A 116 9.38 -8.57 4.78
C GLU A 116 8.83 -9.97 4.46
N LYS A 117 8.32 -10.68 5.46
CA LYS A 117 7.84 -12.06 5.31
C LYS A 117 6.56 -12.19 4.49
N ALA A 118 5.66 -11.23 4.63
CA ALA A 118 4.40 -11.21 3.89
C ALA A 118 4.53 -10.52 2.52
N GLU A 119 5.74 -10.08 2.16
CA GLU A 119 6.02 -9.37 0.91
C GLU A 119 5.06 -8.18 0.69
N ILE A 120 4.67 -7.54 1.81
CA ILE A 120 3.74 -6.41 1.79
C ILE A 120 4.46 -5.22 1.16
N GLY A 121 3.89 -4.73 0.06
CA GLY A 121 4.48 -3.62 -0.67
C GLY A 121 5.61 -4.04 -1.61
N GLU A 122 6.05 -5.29 -1.63
CA GLU A 122 6.88 -5.77 -2.72
C GLU A 122 6.06 -5.73 -4.02
N THR A 123 6.53 -4.92 -4.92
CA THR A 123 6.00 -4.83 -6.26
C THR A 123 6.94 -5.56 -7.18
N ALA A 124 6.42 -6.45 -8.00
CA ALA A 124 7.22 -7.08 -9.03
C ALA A 124 7.67 -6.00 -10.02
N GLY A 125 8.98 -5.77 -10.10
CA GLY A 125 9.59 -4.84 -11.03
C GLY A 125 10.14 -3.56 -10.39
N ASP A 126 10.92 -2.85 -11.18
CA ASP A 126 11.52 -1.57 -10.80
C ASP A 126 10.47 -0.46 -10.75
N THR A 127 10.70 0.52 -9.89
CA THR A 127 9.88 1.73 -9.83
C THR A 127 10.03 2.52 -11.12
N ILE A 128 8.93 2.78 -11.80
CA ILE A 128 8.89 3.53 -13.06
C ILE A 128 9.04 5.03 -12.80
N ALA A 129 8.37 5.53 -11.76
CA ALA A 129 8.43 6.92 -11.32
C ALA A 129 8.14 7.02 -9.83
N THR A 130 8.76 7.99 -9.16
CA THR A 130 8.50 8.33 -7.76
C THR A 130 8.21 9.81 -7.62
N PHE A 131 7.14 10.15 -6.91
CA PHE A 131 6.80 11.52 -6.51
C PHE A 131 6.84 11.62 -5.00
N LEU A 132 7.69 12.52 -4.49
CA LEU A 132 7.92 12.63 -3.05
C LEU A 132 6.97 13.64 -2.39
N ASP A 133 6.61 13.39 -1.15
CA ASP A 133 5.93 14.32 -0.24
C ASP A 133 4.63 14.91 -0.80
N VAL A 134 3.85 14.13 -1.55
CA VAL A 134 2.60 14.57 -2.17
C VAL A 134 1.51 14.75 -1.11
N LEU A 135 0.88 15.93 -1.10
CA LEU A 135 -0.23 16.21 -0.19
C LEU A 135 -1.49 15.46 -0.61
N HIS A 136 -1.99 14.59 0.28
CA HIS A 136 -3.27 13.93 0.13
C HIS A 136 -4.32 14.56 1.04
N LEU A 137 -5.49 14.84 0.47
CA LEU A 137 -6.66 15.31 1.21
C LEU A 137 -7.50 14.13 1.72
N THR A 138 -7.44 13.00 0.99
CA THR A 138 -8.15 11.77 1.31
C THR A 138 -7.34 10.56 0.82
N PRO A 139 -6.95 9.61 1.67
CA PRO A 139 -6.81 9.80 3.12
C PRO A 139 -5.87 10.96 3.43
N ARG A 140 -6.11 11.65 4.55
CA ARG A 140 -5.33 12.86 4.85
C ARG A 140 -3.90 12.52 5.26
N GLY A 141 -2.93 13.16 4.63
CA GLY A 141 -1.52 12.98 4.92
C GLY A 141 -0.60 13.43 3.81
N ARG A 142 0.69 13.18 3.98
CA ARG A 142 1.69 13.28 2.93
C ARG A 142 2.25 11.91 2.64
N PHE A 143 2.30 11.56 1.38
CA PHE A 143 2.76 10.26 0.91
C PHE A 143 3.71 10.44 -0.26
N ASP A 144 4.72 9.59 -0.30
CA ASP A 144 5.46 9.36 -1.53
C ASP A 144 4.65 8.40 -2.41
N ILE A 145 4.65 8.66 -3.71
CA ILE A 145 3.94 7.83 -4.68
C ILE A 145 4.98 7.10 -5.51
N ASP A 146 5.11 5.80 -5.31
CA ASP A 146 5.95 4.94 -6.12
C ASP A 146 5.06 4.24 -7.16
N MET A 147 5.35 4.45 -8.45
CA MET A 147 4.57 3.92 -9.56
C MET A 147 5.28 2.76 -10.23
N TYR A 148 4.56 1.66 -10.42
CA TYR A 148 5.04 0.42 -10.99
C TYR A 148 4.20 0.04 -12.20
N ASP A 149 4.53 -1.05 -12.85
CA ASP A 149 3.85 -1.51 -14.05
C ASP A 149 2.35 -1.82 -13.84
N GLY A 150 2.00 -2.53 -12.77
CA GLY A 150 0.61 -2.97 -12.48
C GLY A 150 -0.07 -2.23 -11.32
N SER A 151 0.68 -1.45 -10.56
CA SER A 151 0.20 -0.84 -9.31
C SER A 151 0.93 0.45 -8.98
N PHE A 152 0.41 1.18 -8.01
CA PHE A 152 1.15 2.24 -7.33
C PHE A 152 1.09 2.06 -5.82
N ARG A 153 2.11 2.55 -5.13
CA ARG A 153 2.23 2.52 -3.69
C ARG A 153 2.19 3.94 -3.13
N LEU A 154 1.42 4.13 -2.06
CA LEU A 154 1.41 5.36 -1.28
C LEU A 154 2.17 5.07 0.02
N ARG A 155 3.37 5.59 0.13
CA ARG A 155 4.25 5.38 1.28
C ARG A 155 4.21 6.60 2.20
N GLY A 156 3.54 6.45 3.33
CA GLY A 156 3.44 7.48 4.38
C GLY A 156 4.26 7.12 5.61
N LYS A 157 4.22 8.00 6.63
CA LYS A 157 4.92 7.76 7.90
C LYS A 157 4.34 6.61 8.72
N THR A 158 3.03 6.41 8.63
CA THR A 158 2.30 5.45 9.47
C THR A 158 1.59 4.41 8.61
N TYR A 159 1.13 4.79 7.45
CA TYR A 159 0.36 3.95 6.55
C TYR A 159 1.05 3.80 5.22
N ASP A 160 0.98 2.61 4.70
CA ASP A 160 1.51 2.22 3.41
C ASP A 160 0.40 1.48 2.65
N TYR A 161 0.16 1.88 1.41
CA TYR A 161 -0.92 1.32 0.61
C TYR A 161 -0.41 0.93 -0.76
N LYS A 162 -0.67 -0.31 -1.16
CA LYS A 162 -0.47 -0.78 -2.53
C LYS A 162 -1.82 -0.85 -3.23
N ILE A 163 -1.94 -0.15 -4.34
CA ILE A 163 -3.19 -0.02 -5.09
C ILE A 163 -2.96 -0.51 -6.51
N GLN A 164 -3.68 -1.54 -6.91
CA GLN A 164 -3.66 -2.04 -8.28
C GLN A 164 -4.37 -1.06 -9.22
N TYR A 165 -3.84 -0.84 -10.42
CA TYR A 165 -4.51 0.05 -11.39
C TYR A 165 -5.89 -0.45 -11.82
N GLU A 166 -6.15 -1.74 -11.72
CA GLU A 166 -7.47 -2.34 -12.00
C GLU A 166 -8.55 -1.84 -11.04
N ALA A 167 -8.18 -1.52 -9.80
CA ALA A 167 -9.08 -0.93 -8.81
C ALA A 167 -9.52 0.49 -9.15
N ILE A 168 -8.81 1.18 -10.04
CA ILE A 168 -9.18 2.53 -10.46
C ILE A 168 -10.42 2.48 -11.37
N LYS A 169 -11.53 3.02 -10.90
CA LYS A 169 -12.79 3.12 -11.66
C LYS A 169 -13.01 4.51 -12.26
N LYS A 170 -12.47 5.54 -11.60
CA LYS A 170 -12.58 6.95 -12.06
C LYS A 170 -11.26 7.67 -11.84
N PHE A 171 -10.91 8.53 -12.76
CA PHE A 171 -9.75 9.39 -12.65
C PHE A 171 -10.12 10.79 -13.12
N MET A 172 -10.04 11.77 -12.23
CA MET A 172 -10.47 13.14 -12.47
C MET A 172 -9.37 14.13 -12.10
N VAL A 173 -9.20 15.16 -12.91
CA VAL A 173 -8.34 16.32 -12.64
C VAL A 173 -9.24 17.54 -12.52
N LEU A 174 -9.25 18.13 -11.34
CA LEU A 174 -10.16 19.21 -10.97
C LEU A 174 -9.35 20.45 -10.58
N PRO A 175 -9.51 21.59 -11.26
CA PRO A 175 -8.98 22.86 -10.78
C PRO A 175 -9.74 23.26 -9.52
N LYS A 176 -9.03 23.82 -8.52
CA LYS A 176 -9.68 24.40 -7.37
C LYS A 176 -10.15 25.83 -7.66
N PRO A 177 -11.21 26.30 -6.96
CA PRO A 177 -11.70 27.68 -7.13
C PRO A 177 -10.67 28.76 -6.76
N ASP A 178 -9.61 28.40 -6.02
CA ASP A 178 -8.51 29.31 -5.67
C ASP A 178 -7.58 29.64 -6.85
N GLU A 179 -7.76 28.97 -8.00
CA GLU A 179 -6.95 29.07 -9.21
C GLU A 179 -5.45 28.77 -9.03
N LEU A 180 -5.04 28.38 -7.83
CA LEU A 180 -3.66 28.08 -7.45
C LEU A 180 -3.37 26.60 -7.35
N HIS A 181 -4.39 25.76 -7.25
CA HIS A 181 -4.24 24.33 -7.02
C HIS A 181 -5.06 23.48 -7.98
N PHE A 182 -4.56 22.28 -8.21
CA PHE A 182 -5.26 21.17 -8.89
C PHE A 182 -5.43 20.00 -7.94
N MET A 183 -6.57 19.33 -8.06
CA MET A 183 -6.83 18.07 -7.37
C MET A 183 -6.84 16.93 -8.37
N LEU A 184 -6.10 15.86 -8.07
CA LEU A 184 -6.26 14.57 -8.70
C LEU A 184 -7.15 13.72 -7.80
N CYS A 185 -8.24 13.22 -8.36
CA CYS A 185 -9.21 12.41 -7.65
C CYS A 185 -9.32 11.05 -8.32
N ILE A 186 -8.96 9.99 -7.58
CA ILE A 186 -8.97 8.61 -8.05
C ILE A 186 -10.07 7.87 -7.31
N GLY A 187 -11.09 7.42 -8.03
CA GLY A 187 -12.15 6.56 -7.51
C GLY A 187 -11.75 5.10 -7.54
N LEU A 188 -11.86 4.42 -6.41
CA LEU A 188 -11.41 3.05 -6.19
C LEU A 188 -12.59 2.10 -5.92
N ASP A 189 -12.48 0.91 -6.47
CA ASP A 189 -13.33 -0.23 -6.18
C ASP A 189 -12.49 -1.53 -6.29
N PRO A 190 -12.22 -2.21 -5.18
CA PRO A 190 -12.65 -1.91 -3.81
C PRO A 190 -12.05 -0.61 -3.24
N PRO A 191 -12.72 0.01 -2.23
CA PRO A 191 -12.21 1.22 -1.58
C PRO A 191 -10.94 0.94 -0.79
N LEU A 192 -10.06 1.94 -0.70
CA LEU A 192 -8.90 1.89 0.17
C LEU A 192 -9.34 1.76 1.63
N ARG A 193 -8.73 0.86 2.36
CA ARG A 193 -9.02 0.63 3.78
C ARG A 193 -7.93 1.20 4.67
N GLN A 194 -8.36 1.79 5.77
CA GLN A 194 -7.50 2.23 6.86
C GLN A 194 -8.18 1.85 8.19
N GLY A 195 -7.83 0.69 8.72
CA GLY A 195 -8.59 0.09 9.82
C GLY A 195 -10.05 -0.11 9.43
N GLN A 196 -10.97 0.47 10.19
CA GLN A 196 -12.41 0.41 9.91
C GLN A 196 -12.88 1.46 8.87
N THR A 197 -12.05 2.42 8.53
CA THR A 197 -12.41 3.48 7.57
C THR A 197 -12.19 3.00 6.14
N ARG A 198 -13.16 3.29 5.29
CA ARG A 198 -13.09 2.99 3.85
C ARG A 198 -13.06 4.30 3.07
N TYR A 199 -12.08 4.42 2.19
CA TYR A 199 -11.91 5.58 1.31
C TYR A 199 -12.20 5.16 -0.13
N PRO A 200 -13.38 5.46 -0.67
CA PRO A 200 -13.70 5.16 -2.08
C PRO A 200 -12.97 6.09 -3.05
N PHE A 201 -12.35 7.14 -2.53
CA PHE A 201 -11.56 8.08 -3.32
C PHE A 201 -10.23 8.36 -2.64
N VAL A 202 -9.17 8.39 -3.46
CA VAL A 202 -7.89 9.00 -3.11
C VAL A 202 -7.84 10.38 -3.78
N VAL A 203 -7.57 11.41 -2.98
CA VAL A 203 -7.55 12.80 -3.48
C VAL A 203 -6.21 13.42 -3.14
N MET A 204 -5.47 13.81 -4.16
CA MET A 204 -4.18 14.49 -4.08
C MET A 204 -4.34 15.95 -4.46
N GLN A 205 -3.54 16.83 -3.88
CA GLN A 205 -3.50 18.25 -4.21
C GLN A 205 -2.10 18.66 -4.66
N PHE A 206 -2.03 19.42 -5.73
CA PHE A 206 -0.81 19.94 -6.33
C PHE A 206 -0.93 21.45 -6.52
N LYS A 207 0.20 22.16 -6.47
CA LYS A 207 0.25 23.56 -6.88
C LYS A 207 0.22 23.64 -8.42
N LYS A 208 -0.38 24.68 -8.96
CA LYS A 208 -0.53 24.87 -10.40
C LYS A 208 0.79 25.11 -11.11
N ASP A 209 1.68 25.85 -10.46
CA ASP A 209 2.97 26.33 -10.97
C ASP A 209 4.17 25.51 -10.49
N GLU A 210 3.93 24.40 -9.80
CA GLU A 210 4.98 23.48 -9.38
C GLU A 210 5.43 22.62 -10.56
N GLU A 211 6.64 22.85 -11.03
CA GLU A 211 7.22 22.11 -12.16
C GLU A 211 8.08 20.95 -11.69
N VAL A 212 8.19 19.93 -12.51
CA VAL A 212 9.04 18.77 -12.29
C VAL A 212 9.73 18.37 -13.58
N THR A 213 10.99 17.99 -13.47
CA THR A 213 11.73 17.29 -14.52
C THR A 213 11.90 15.83 -14.06
N LEU A 214 11.44 14.89 -14.87
CA LEU A 214 11.42 13.48 -14.54
C LEU A 214 11.73 12.63 -15.76
N ASP A 215 12.70 11.72 -15.59
CA ASP A 215 12.97 10.62 -16.50
C ASP A 215 12.29 9.36 -15.98
N LEU A 216 11.51 8.70 -16.83
CA LEU A 216 10.89 7.42 -16.47
C LEU A 216 11.90 6.29 -16.56
N ASN A 217 11.90 5.43 -15.56
CA ASN A 217 12.65 4.19 -15.57
C ASN A 217 11.91 3.11 -16.38
N ILE A 218 11.85 3.33 -17.68
CA ILE A 218 11.21 2.44 -18.66
C ILE A 218 12.17 2.24 -19.83
N THR A 219 12.26 1.02 -20.31
CA THR A 219 13.08 0.72 -21.49
C THR A 219 12.46 1.28 -22.77
N GLN A 220 13.29 1.57 -23.78
CA GLN A 220 12.80 2.03 -25.09
C GLN A 220 11.87 0.99 -25.76
N GLU A 221 12.14 -0.29 -25.53
CA GLU A 221 11.30 -1.38 -26.05
C GLU A 221 9.88 -1.35 -25.46
N GLU A 222 9.75 -1.09 -24.17
CA GLU A 222 8.45 -0.95 -23.49
C GLU A 222 7.70 0.31 -23.96
N LEU A 223 8.42 1.42 -24.16
CA LEU A 223 7.83 2.67 -24.69
C LEU A 223 7.31 2.49 -26.12
N ASP A 224 8.07 1.81 -26.97
CA ASP A 224 7.68 1.57 -28.37
C ASP A 224 6.63 0.47 -28.51
N GLY A 225 6.52 -0.41 -27.51
CA GLY A 225 5.55 -1.50 -27.44
C GLY A 225 4.31 -1.16 -26.62
N ARG A 226 4.33 -1.54 -25.35
CA ARG A 226 3.16 -1.49 -24.45
C ARG A 226 2.66 -0.08 -24.17
N TYR A 227 3.57 0.89 -24.08
CA TYR A 227 3.25 2.28 -23.72
C TYR A 227 3.27 3.23 -24.90
N LYS A 228 3.32 2.71 -26.12
CA LYS A 228 3.37 3.53 -27.35
C LYS A 228 2.24 4.55 -27.42
N GLY A 229 2.61 5.83 -27.49
CA GLY A 229 1.67 6.95 -27.51
C GLY A 229 0.92 7.21 -26.20
N LYS A 230 1.31 6.53 -25.10
CA LYS A 230 0.72 6.69 -23.78
C LYS A 230 1.67 7.36 -22.79
N LEU A 231 2.95 7.05 -22.87
CA LEU A 231 4.01 7.59 -22.03
C LEU A 231 5.15 8.12 -22.89
N GLU A 232 5.89 9.07 -22.34
CA GLU A 232 7.14 9.60 -22.85
C GLU A 232 8.28 9.22 -21.89
N SER A 233 9.52 9.14 -22.36
CA SER A 233 10.66 8.81 -21.52
C SER A 233 11.04 9.95 -20.57
N HIS A 234 10.74 11.19 -20.97
CA HIS A 234 11.12 12.41 -20.26
C HIS A 234 9.96 13.39 -20.19
N TYR A 235 9.79 14.02 -19.02
CA TYR A 235 8.79 15.04 -18.74
C TYR A 235 9.46 16.28 -18.13
N GLU A 236 9.12 17.46 -18.64
CA GLU A 236 9.47 18.76 -18.08
C GLU A 236 8.21 19.65 -18.15
N GLN A 237 7.35 19.53 -17.14
CA GLN A 237 6.02 20.12 -17.13
C GLN A 237 5.52 20.30 -15.70
N PRO A 238 4.41 21.02 -15.48
CA PRO A 238 3.79 21.12 -14.16
C PRO A 238 3.50 19.75 -13.54
N LEU A 239 3.88 19.58 -12.28
CA LEU A 239 3.82 18.32 -11.55
C LEU A 239 2.46 17.62 -11.64
N HIS A 240 1.35 18.38 -11.49
CA HIS A 240 0.00 17.82 -11.59
C HIS A 240 -0.31 17.21 -12.96
N GLN A 241 0.29 17.75 -14.04
CA GLN A 241 0.14 17.21 -15.39
C GLN A 241 0.96 15.93 -15.55
N VAL A 242 2.22 15.95 -15.13
CA VAL A 242 3.12 14.78 -15.22
C VAL A 242 2.52 13.60 -14.47
N VAL A 243 2.10 13.80 -13.21
CA VAL A 243 1.42 12.76 -12.42
C VAL A 243 0.19 12.23 -13.15
N SER A 244 -0.63 13.12 -13.72
CA SER A 244 -1.84 12.73 -14.46
C SER A 244 -1.53 11.91 -15.71
N TYR A 245 -0.50 12.28 -16.47
CA TYR A 245 -0.10 11.59 -17.69
C TYR A 245 0.43 10.19 -17.37
N ILE A 246 1.26 10.07 -16.35
CA ILE A 246 1.82 8.78 -15.96
C ILE A 246 0.71 7.85 -15.42
N PHE A 247 -0.18 8.33 -14.55
CA PHE A 247 -1.34 7.55 -14.12
C PHE A 247 -2.22 7.11 -15.31
N ARG A 248 -2.51 8.02 -16.23
CA ARG A 248 -3.28 7.69 -17.43
C ARG A 248 -2.60 6.61 -18.27
N GLY A 249 -1.30 6.72 -18.45
CA GLY A 249 -0.51 5.80 -19.26
C GLY A 249 -0.43 4.41 -18.65
N LEU A 250 -0.07 4.33 -17.37
CA LEU A 250 0.10 3.06 -16.64
C LEU A 250 -1.24 2.38 -16.35
N ALA A 251 -2.21 3.13 -15.82
CA ALA A 251 -3.53 2.59 -15.50
C ALA A 251 -4.41 2.34 -16.73
N ASN A 252 -4.04 2.88 -17.89
CA ASN A 252 -4.84 2.83 -19.11
C ASN A 252 -6.29 3.32 -18.90
N LYS A 253 -6.47 4.37 -18.10
CA LYS A 253 -7.76 4.96 -17.75
C LYS A 253 -7.92 6.34 -18.35
N LYS A 254 -9.15 6.66 -18.76
CA LYS A 254 -9.48 8.00 -19.26
C LYS A 254 -9.46 9.00 -18.10
N VAL A 255 -8.77 10.12 -18.30
CA VAL A 255 -8.84 11.27 -17.39
C VAL A 255 -10.09 12.09 -17.72
N THR A 256 -10.86 12.42 -16.71
CA THR A 256 -12.02 13.30 -16.82
C THR A 256 -11.68 14.66 -16.22
N THR A 257 -11.90 15.71 -17.00
CA THR A 257 -11.78 17.11 -16.57
C THR A 257 -13.16 17.76 -16.64
N PRO A 258 -13.45 18.78 -15.83
CA PRO A 258 -14.71 19.52 -15.94
C PRO A 258 -14.87 20.11 -17.33
N ALA A 259 -16.10 20.16 -17.85
CA ALA A 259 -16.42 20.93 -19.04
C ALA A 259 -16.22 22.43 -18.76
N LYS A 260 -15.88 23.22 -19.80
CA LYS A 260 -15.67 24.67 -19.66
C LYS A 260 -16.89 25.40 -19.08
N ASP A 261 -18.08 24.86 -19.27
CA ASP A 261 -19.35 25.43 -18.85
C ASP A 261 -19.79 24.95 -17.45
N PHE A 262 -19.00 24.10 -16.81
CA PHE A 262 -19.26 23.66 -15.43
C PHE A 262 -18.69 24.69 -14.46
N GLN A 263 -19.55 25.63 -14.07
CA GLN A 263 -19.29 26.58 -12.99
C GLN A 263 -20.16 26.21 -11.80
N THR A 264 -19.54 26.05 -10.64
CA THR A 264 -20.23 25.87 -9.36
C THR A 264 -20.50 27.22 -8.73
#